data_152ac60dc958ddaa059003648c51d82c
#
_entry.id   152ac60dc958ddaa059003648c51d82c
#
_cell.length_a   1.000
_cell.length_b   1.000
_cell.length_c   1.000
_cell.angle_alpha   90.00
_cell.angle_beta   90.00
_cell.angle_gamma   90.00
#
_symmetry.space_group_name_H-M   'P 1'
#
loop_
_entity.id
_entity.type
_entity.pdbx_description
1 polymer ?
#
loop_
_entity_poly.entity_id
_entity_poly.type
_entity_poly.pdbx_seq_one_letter_code
_entity_poly.pdbx_strand_id
1 'polypeptide(L)'
;VCFGIALAGSELPTEWVGRHGLEGRLHVRGGQPEYRFLYREPRSRLPIVRDGVLRLARWGNATRRSLVLPRTGWTWRESVEKGLWARSGGVFVDIPASYGLERRGVWYAIETGIRGLLVPDEHDRAVCYMICEPASHYYRVMTGSDRMPMFIGQTI
;
A
#
# COMPACT_ATOMS: atom_id res chain seq x y z
N VAL A 1 -10.92 1.01 4.59
CA VAL A 1 -9.62 1.39 4.04
C VAL A 1 -9.28 0.53 2.82
N CYS A 2 -8.40 1.01 2.01
CA CYS A 2 -7.97 0.37 0.77
C CYS A 2 -7.42 -1.05 1.00
N PHE A 3 -7.98 -2.04 0.31
CA PHE A 3 -7.57 -3.46 0.39
C PHE A 3 -6.67 -3.90 -0.76
N GLY A 4 -6.44 -3.03 -1.70
CA GLY A 4 -5.61 -3.31 -2.85
C GLY A 4 -5.26 -2.04 -3.60
N ILE A 5 -4.23 -2.13 -4.40
CA ILE A 5 -3.84 -1.08 -5.32
C ILE A 5 -3.61 -1.68 -6.71
N ALA A 6 -3.76 -0.86 -7.72
CA ALA A 6 -3.32 -1.16 -9.06
C ALA A 6 -2.39 -0.05 -9.54
N LEU A 7 -1.34 -0.45 -10.24
CA LEU A 7 -0.36 0.45 -10.79
C LEU A 7 -0.27 0.25 -12.30
N ALA A 8 -0.34 1.33 -13.08
CA ALA A 8 -0.23 1.26 -14.52
C ALA A 8 1.02 0.49 -14.95
N GLY A 9 0.88 -0.38 -15.95
CA GLY A 9 1.96 -1.27 -16.37
C GLY A 9 3.24 -0.54 -16.76
N SER A 10 3.12 0.67 -17.29
CA SER A 10 4.26 1.52 -17.65
C SER A 10 5.06 2.04 -16.44
N GLU A 11 4.48 2.01 -15.25
CA GLU A 11 5.13 2.49 -14.02
C GLU A 11 6.11 1.49 -13.41
N LEU A 12 6.05 0.22 -13.82
CA LEU A 12 6.97 -0.82 -13.34
C LEU A 12 7.90 -1.28 -14.45
N PRO A 13 9.23 -1.17 -14.28
CA PRO A 13 10.17 -1.68 -15.26
C PRO A 13 10.01 -3.20 -15.48
N THR A 14 10.05 -3.63 -16.72
CA THR A 14 9.90 -5.07 -17.08
C THR A 14 10.90 -5.96 -16.36
N GLU A 15 12.16 -5.53 -16.25
CA GLU A 15 13.20 -6.28 -15.53
C GLU A 15 12.88 -6.41 -14.04
N TRP A 16 12.37 -5.35 -13.43
CA TRP A 16 12.00 -5.34 -12.03
C TRP A 16 10.83 -6.29 -11.77
N VAL A 17 9.83 -6.29 -12.66
CA VAL A 17 8.69 -7.21 -12.62
C VAL A 17 9.17 -8.66 -12.70
N GLY A 18 10.04 -8.97 -13.63
CA GLY A 18 10.62 -10.33 -13.79
C GLY A 18 11.46 -10.76 -12.59
N ARG A 19 12.29 -9.85 -12.08
CA ARG A 19 13.13 -10.12 -10.90
C ARG A 19 12.32 -10.49 -9.67
N HIS A 20 11.15 -9.87 -9.49
CA HIS A 20 10.29 -10.10 -8.34
C HIS A 20 9.14 -11.10 -8.60
N GLY A 21 9.09 -11.70 -9.79
CA GLY A 21 8.08 -12.71 -10.12
C GLY A 21 6.65 -12.17 -10.13
N LEU A 22 6.46 -10.95 -10.64
CA LEU A 22 5.17 -10.24 -10.58
C LEU A 22 4.32 -10.37 -11.85
N GLU A 23 4.73 -11.18 -12.82
CA GLU A 23 4.03 -11.33 -14.11
C GLU A 23 2.58 -11.79 -13.92
N GLY A 24 2.33 -12.65 -12.95
CA GLY A 24 1.00 -13.14 -12.62
C GLY A 24 0.05 -12.09 -12.06
N ARG A 25 0.55 -10.91 -11.72
CA ARG A 25 -0.25 -9.79 -11.20
C ARG A 25 -0.75 -8.86 -12.28
N LEU A 26 -0.44 -9.16 -13.54
CA LEU A 26 -0.85 -8.35 -14.69
C LEU A 26 -2.33 -8.55 -14.99
N HIS A 27 -3.05 -7.46 -15.06
CA HIS A 27 -4.46 -7.39 -15.44
C HIS A 27 -4.67 -6.31 -16.48
N VAL A 28 -5.86 -6.27 -17.06
CA VAL A 28 -6.22 -5.25 -18.05
C VAL A 28 -7.44 -4.48 -17.54
N ARG A 29 -7.34 -3.15 -17.55
CA ARG A 29 -8.44 -2.24 -17.23
C ARG A 29 -8.65 -1.31 -18.43
N GLY A 30 -9.82 -1.38 -19.05
CA GLY A 30 -10.13 -0.52 -20.20
C GLY A 30 -9.11 -0.61 -21.32
N GLY A 31 -8.56 -1.80 -21.60
CA GLY A 31 -7.55 -2.02 -22.61
C GLY A 31 -6.11 -1.68 -22.18
N GLN A 32 -5.92 -1.16 -20.98
CA GLN A 32 -4.59 -0.79 -20.47
C GLN A 32 -4.09 -1.81 -19.44
N PRO A 33 -2.80 -2.24 -19.52
CA PRO A 33 -2.23 -3.16 -18.56
C PRO A 33 -2.00 -2.47 -17.21
N GLU A 34 -2.22 -3.21 -16.15
CA GLU A 34 -1.94 -2.78 -14.77
C GLU A 34 -1.48 -3.95 -13.93
N TYR A 35 -0.65 -3.69 -12.92
CA TYR A 35 -0.27 -4.68 -11.91
C TYR A 35 -1.10 -4.44 -10.65
N ARG A 36 -1.70 -5.52 -10.11
CA ARG A 36 -2.55 -5.47 -8.91
C ARG A 36 -1.85 -6.10 -7.72
N PHE A 37 -1.95 -5.42 -6.59
CA PHE A 37 -1.41 -5.86 -5.30
C PHE A 37 -2.54 -5.85 -4.28
N LEU A 38 -2.88 -7.03 -3.77
CA LEU A 38 -4.02 -7.20 -2.87
C LEU A 38 -3.52 -7.58 -1.47
N TYR A 39 -4.17 -7.02 -0.45
CA TYR A 39 -3.82 -7.36 0.92
C TYR A 39 -4.10 -8.84 1.24
N ARG A 40 -5.23 -9.35 0.76
CA ARG A 40 -5.65 -10.74 0.97
C ARG A 40 -5.20 -11.64 -0.16
N GLU A 41 -3.90 -11.86 -0.24
CA GLU A 41 -3.30 -12.82 -1.17
C GLU A 41 -2.13 -13.51 -0.47
N PRO A 42 -1.68 -14.70 -0.94
CA PRO A 42 -0.66 -15.49 -0.23
C PRO A 42 0.65 -14.76 0.01
N ARG A 43 1.06 -13.90 -0.92
CA ARG A 43 2.27 -13.06 -0.81
C ARG A 43 1.87 -11.60 -0.94
N SER A 44 1.20 -11.09 0.10
CA SER A 44 0.78 -9.70 0.12
C SER A 44 1.99 -8.78 0.19
N ARG A 45 2.22 -8.02 -0.88
CA ARG A 45 3.35 -7.12 -1.04
C ARG A 45 2.91 -5.82 -1.66
N LEU A 46 3.71 -4.77 -1.44
CA LEU A 46 3.50 -3.46 -2.03
C LEU A 46 4.78 -2.99 -2.72
N PRO A 47 4.65 -2.41 -3.91
CA PRO A 47 5.73 -1.59 -4.46
C PRO A 47 5.86 -0.33 -3.60
N ILE A 48 7.07 0.03 -3.25
CA ILE A 48 7.34 1.25 -2.47
C ILE A 48 8.48 2.02 -3.12
N VAL A 49 8.48 3.32 -2.95
CA VAL A 49 9.56 4.19 -3.39
C VAL A 49 10.14 4.89 -2.17
N ARG A 50 11.45 4.74 -1.99
CA ARG A 50 12.21 5.44 -0.95
C ARG A 50 13.49 5.98 -1.57
N ASP A 51 13.75 7.28 -1.35
CA ASP A 51 14.92 7.96 -1.90
C ASP A 51 15.08 7.76 -3.42
N GLY A 52 13.95 7.78 -4.14
CA GLY A 52 13.90 7.59 -5.58
C GLY A 52 14.09 6.14 -6.05
N VAL A 53 14.21 5.18 -5.14
CA VAL A 53 14.43 3.77 -5.47
C VAL A 53 13.16 2.95 -5.27
N LEU A 54 12.74 2.25 -6.34
CA LEU A 54 11.62 1.33 -6.31
C LEU A 54 12.04 0.03 -5.62
N ARG A 55 11.28 -0.38 -4.61
CA ARG A 55 11.48 -1.61 -3.84
C ARG A 55 10.17 -2.36 -3.68
N LEU A 56 10.27 -3.60 -3.25
CA LEU A 56 9.11 -4.41 -2.90
C LEU A 56 9.18 -4.75 -1.41
N ALA A 57 8.10 -4.46 -0.68
CA ALA A 57 8.00 -4.75 0.74
C ALA A 57 6.80 -5.65 1.02
N ARG A 58 6.86 -6.42 2.09
CA ARG A 58 5.70 -7.15 2.60
C ARG A 58 4.63 -6.15 3.05
N TRP A 59 3.37 -6.40 2.70
CA TRP A 59 2.25 -5.56 3.14
C TRP A 59 1.73 -6.05 4.49
N GLY A 60 2.10 -5.37 5.55
CA GLY A 60 1.65 -5.68 6.90
C GLY A 60 2.05 -7.07 7.41
N ASN A 61 1.28 -7.58 8.36
CA ASN A 61 1.64 -8.80 9.08
C ASN A 61 0.42 -9.71 9.33
N ALA A 62 -0.50 -9.83 8.37
CA ALA A 62 -1.71 -10.66 8.50
C ALA A 62 -1.38 -12.12 8.78
N THR A 63 -0.32 -12.65 8.17
CA THR A 63 0.09 -14.05 8.31
C THR A 63 1.00 -14.30 9.52
N ARG A 64 1.23 -13.28 10.34
CA ARG A 64 2.04 -13.37 11.55
C ARG A 64 3.45 -13.90 11.32
N ARG A 65 4.09 -13.50 10.23
CA ARG A 65 5.51 -13.79 9.99
C ARG A 65 6.42 -13.08 10.99
N SER A 66 5.99 -11.91 11.45
CA SER A 66 6.59 -11.23 12.59
C SER A 66 5.79 -11.56 13.84
N LEU A 67 6.48 -11.83 14.95
CA LEU A 67 5.87 -12.06 16.26
C LEU A 67 5.68 -10.75 17.04
N VAL A 68 6.32 -9.67 16.59
CA VAL A 68 6.34 -8.39 17.34
C VAL A 68 5.56 -7.27 16.63
N LEU A 69 5.41 -7.33 15.30
CA LEU A 69 4.70 -6.29 14.56
C LEU A 69 3.18 -6.48 14.61
N PRO A 70 2.40 -5.38 14.52
CA PRO A 70 0.94 -5.46 14.47
C PRO A 70 0.43 -6.34 13.33
N ARG A 71 -0.60 -7.15 13.62
CA ARG A 71 -1.21 -8.10 12.68
C ARG A 71 -2.24 -7.44 11.78
N THR A 72 -1.86 -6.35 11.14
CA THR A 72 -2.69 -5.57 10.22
C THR A 72 -1.86 -5.07 9.07
N GLY A 73 -2.47 -4.49 8.07
CA GLY A 73 -1.79 -3.86 6.94
C GLY A 73 -1.78 -2.34 7.00
N TRP A 74 -2.37 -1.74 8.04
CA TRP A 74 -2.57 -0.30 8.12
C TRP A 74 -2.15 0.26 9.47
N THR A 75 -1.80 1.55 9.46
CA THR A 75 -1.60 2.32 10.69
C THR A 75 -2.28 3.67 10.55
N TRP A 76 -2.86 4.16 11.63
CA TRP A 76 -3.44 5.49 11.66
C TRP A 76 -2.36 6.56 11.60
N ARG A 77 -2.62 7.61 10.82
CA ARG A 77 -1.77 8.80 10.80
C ARG A 77 -1.55 9.35 12.21
N GLU A 78 -2.61 9.41 13.00
CA GLU A 78 -2.54 9.85 14.40
C GLU A 78 -1.56 9.01 15.23
N SER A 79 -1.55 7.68 15.05
CA SER A 79 -0.63 6.78 15.75
C SER A 79 0.82 7.08 15.40
N VAL A 80 1.09 7.38 14.13
CA VAL A 80 2.43 7.75 13.68
C VAL A 80 2.85 9.10 14.28
N GLU A 81 1.95 10.09 14.25
CA GLU A 81 2.21 11.43 14.80
C GLU A 81 2.42 11.42 16.31
N LYS A 82 1.74 10.53 17.03
CA LYS A 82 1.93 10.33 18.48
C LYS A 82 3.20 9.55 18.83
N GLY A 83 3.97 9.11 17.86
CA GLY A 83 5.23 8.42 18.07
C GLY A 83 5.09 6.96 18.53
N LEU A 84 3.97 6.31 18.29
CA LEU A 84 3.76 4.91 18.66
C LEU A 84 4.71 3.95 17.93
N TRP A 85 5.26 4.38 16.80
CA TRP A 85 6.23 3.64 16.00
C TRP A 85 7.68 4.09 16.21
N ALA A 86 7.94 5.03 17.13
CA ALA A 86 9.27 5.65 17.31
C ALA A 86 10.39 4.63 17.60
N ARG A 87 10.09 3.55 18.32
CA ARG A 87 11.06 2.52 18.66
C ARG A 87 11.24 1.45 17.59
N SER A 88 10.39 1.45 16.57
CA SER A 88 10.40 0.41 15.52
C SER A 88 11.34 0.72 14.37
N GLY A 89 11.97 1.91 14.36
CA GLY A 89 12.82 2.33 13.25
C GLY A 89 12.05 2.62 11.96
N GLY A 90 10.78 3.02 12.08
CA GLY A 90 9.91 3.28 10.94
C GLY A 90 10.32 4.53 10.16
N VAL A 91 10.23 4.45 8.84
CA VAL A 91 10.47 5.57 7.93
C VAL A 91 9.31 5.72 6.97
N PHE A 92 9.03 6.95 6.55
CA PHE A 92 8.01 7.20 5.53
C PHE A 92 8.49 6.73 4.16
N VAL A 93 7.56 6.13 3.41
CA VAL A 93 7.77 5.74 2.01
C VAL A 93 6.54 6.12 1.20
N ASP A 94 6.72 6.19 -0.12
CA ASP A 94 5.63 6.37 -1.05
C ASP A 94 5.22 5.02 -1.63
N ILE A 95 3.93 4.77 -1.67
CA ILE A 95 3.35 3.59 -2.34
C ILE A 95 2.75 4.12 -3.65
N PRO A 96 3.41 3.89 -4.80
CA PRO A 96 2.86 4.34 -6.08
C PRO A 96 1.59 3.57 -6.39
N ALA A 97 0.56 4.27 -6.84
CA ALA A 97 -0.72 3.66 -7.19
C ALA A 97 -1.47 4.52 -8.17
N SER A 98 -2.13 3.88 -9.14
CA SER A 98 -3.04 4.52 -10.09
C SER A 98 -4.49 4.33 -9.69
N TYR A 99 -4.80 3.25 -8.99
CA TYR A 99 -6.12 2.92 -8.46
C TYR A 99 -6.00 2.28 -7.08
N GLY A 100 -7.04 2.50 -6.27
CA GLY A 100 -7.23 1.82 -5.00
C GLY A 100 -8.48 0.97 -5.02
N LEU A 101 -8.47 -0.14 -4.27
CA LEU A 101 -9.60 -1.05 -4.14
C LEU A 101 -10.17 -0.95 -2.73
N GLU A 102 -11.46 -0.61 -2.64
CA GLU A 102 -12.21 -0.61 -1.39
C GLU A 102 -13.21 -1.76 -1.34
N ARG A 103 -13.93 -1.85 -0.23
CA ARG A 103 -14.98 -2.84 -0.01
C ARG A 103 -15.93 -2.90 -1.21
N ARG A 104 -16.53 -4.05 -1.44
CA ARG A 104 -17.48 -4.33 -2.52
C ARG A 104 -16.87 -4.21 -3.92
N GLY A 105 -15.55 -4.28 -4.03
CA GLY A 105 -14.88 -4.23 -5.32
C GLY A 105 -14.87 -2.85 -5.98
N VAL A 106 -15.04 -1.79 -5.21
CA VAL A 106 -15.00 -0.42 -5.73
C VAL A 106 -13.55 -0.03 -5.99
N TRP A 107 -13.21 0.20 -7.25
CA TRP A 107 -11.95 0.78 -7.67
C TRP A 107 -12.11 2.29 -7.86
N TYR A 108 -11.18 3.05 -7.34
CA TYR A 108 -11.16 4.52 -7.49
C TYR A 108 -9.79 4.99 -7.94
N ALA A 109 -9.74 6.12 -8.65
CA ALA A 109 -8.50 6.67 -9.18
C ALA A 109 -7.66 7.31 -8.07
N ILE A 110 -6.34 7.11 -8.17
CA ILE A 110 -5.33 7.76 -7.33
C ILE A 110 -4.39 8.52 -8.25
N GLU A 111 -4.10 9.77 -7.93
CA GLU A 111 -3.28 10.63 -8.80
C GLU A 111 -1.79 10.29 -8.72
N THR A 112 -1.26 10.18 -7.52
CA THR A 112 0.20 9.96 -7.30
C THR A 112 0.46 8.67 -6.56
N GLY A 113 -0.13 8.51 -5.40
CA GLY A 113 0.10 7.35 -4.54
C GLY A 113 -0.40 7.56 -3.12
N ILE A 114 0.06 6.67 -2.26
CA ILE A 114 -0.34 6.59 -0.86
C ILE A 114 0.91 6.65 0.00
N ARG A 115 0.83 7.32 1.14
CA ARG A 115 1.90 7.34 2.12
C ARG A 115 1.92 6.03 2.91
N GLY A 116 3.11 5.44 3.06
CA GLY A 116 3.32 4.24 3.86
C GLY A 116 4.36 4.44 4.95
N LEU A 117 4.36 3.51 5.90
CA LEU A 117 5.38 3.40 6.93
C LEU A 117 6.13 2.08 6.74
N LEU A 118 7.43 2.17 6.50
CA LEU A 118 8.29 1.02 6.32
C LEU A 118 9.02 0.75 7.62
N VAL A 119 8.89 -0.48 8.15
CA VAL A 119 9.55 -0.89 9.38
C VAL A 119 10.27 -2.22 9.17
N PRO A 120 11.42 -2.45 9.84
CA PRO A 120 12.03 -3.77 9.87
C PRO A 120 11.28 -4.66 10.86
N ASP A 121 11.17 -5.96 10.53
CA ASP A 121 10.75 -6.95 11.53
C ASP A 121 11.95 -7.41 12.37
N GLU A 122 11.75 -8.37 13.27
CA GLU A 122 12.81 -8.92 14.14
C GLU A 122 13.90 -9.67 13.36
N HIS A 123 13.68 -9.97 12.09
CA HIS A 123 14.64 -10.61 11.18
C HIS A 123 15.21 -9.62 10.16
N ASP A 124 15.03 -8.32 10.41
CA ASP A 124 15.49 -7.22 9.55
C ASP A 124 14.87 -7.25 8.13
N ARG A 125 13.66 -7.79 8.01
CA ARG A 125 12.91 -7.78 6.74
C ARG A 125 11.97 -6.59 6.69
N ALA A 126 11.87 -5.97 5.52
CA ALA A 126 11.06 -4.77 5.30
C ALA A 126 9.56 -5.10 5.28
N VAL A 127 8.80 -4.42 6.13
CA VAL A 127 7.34 -4.52 6.21
C VAL A 127 6.75 -3.13 6.05
N CYS A 128 5.79 -2.97 5.14
CA CYS A 128 5.12 -1.71 4.88
C CYS A 128 3.70 -1.74 5.43
N TYR A 129 3.35 -0.71 6.20
CA TYR A 129 1.99 -0.44 6.65
C TYR A 129 1.47 0.78 5.88
N MET A 130 0.30 0.64 5.27
CA MET A 130 -0.36 1.76 4.61
C MET A 130 -0.87 2.73 5.66
N ILE A 131 -0.53 4.01 5.55
CA ILE A 131 -1.03 5.02 6.49
C ILE A 131 -2.44 5.41 6.10
N CYS A 132 -3.34 5.41 7.06
CA CYS A 132 -4.74 5.80 6.86
C CYS A 132 -5.15 6.92 7.83
N GLU A 133 -6.20 7.60 7.46
CA GLU A 133 -6.80 8.70 8.21
C GLU A 133 -8.32 8.62 8.12
N PRO A 134 -9.07 9.38 8.94
CA PRO A 134 -10.53 9.41 8.83
C PRO A 134 -10.96 9.80 7.43
N ALA A 135 -11.93 9.08 6.87
CA ALA A 135 -12.43 9.33 5.53
C ALA A 135 -13.08 10.70 5.41
N SER A 136 -12.83 11.40 4.30
CA SER A 136 -13.60 12.57 3.93
C SER A 136 -15.05 12.18 3.65
N HIS A 137 -15.95 13.16 3.62
CA HIS A 137 -17.34 12.91 3.26
C HIS A 137 -17.44 12.27 1.87
N TYR A 138 -16.72 12.81 0.89
CA TYR A 138 -16.74 12.30 -0.47
C TYR A 138 -16.23 10.85 -0.53
N TYR A 139 -15.11 10.55 0.12
CA TYR A 139 -14.56 9.18 0.14
C TYR A 139 -15.54 8.19 0.77
N ARG A 140 -16.19 8.59 1.86
CA ARG A 140 -17.20 7.76 2.54
C ARG A 140 -18.41 7.48 1.66
N VAL A 141 -18.90 8.49 0.94
CA VAL A 141 -20.02 8.33 0.00
C VAL A 141 -19.61 7.41 -1.16
N MET A 142 -18.42 7.61 -1.71
CA MET A 142 -17.93 6.84 -2.85
C MET A 142 -17.67 5.36 -2.49
N THR A 143 -17.10 5.09 -1.33
CA THR A 143 -16.56 3.75 -1.00
C THR A 143 -17.31 3.04 0.12
N GLY A 144 -18.08 3.74 0.93
CA GLY A 144 -18.72 3.21 2.14
C GLY A 144 -17.74 2.96 3.29
N SER A 145 -16.51 3.43 3.20
CA SER A 145 -15.49 3.25 4.24
C SER A 145 -15.33 4.50 5.12
N ASP A 146 -15.15 4.29 6.42
CA ASP A 146 -14.86 5.36 7.38
C ASP A 146 -13.39 5.74 7.45
N ARG A 147 -12.54 4.98 6.78
CA ARG A 147 -11.11 5.21 6.71
C ARG A 147 -10.65 5.30 5.26
N MET A 148 -9.77 6.23 4.99
CA MET A 148 -9.15 6.38 3.68
C MET A 148 -7.63 6.34 3.78
N PRO A 149 -6.92 5.95 2.70
CA PRO A 149 -5.48 6.07 2.65
C PRO A 149 -5.05 7.54 2.77
N MET A 150 -3.87 7.75 3.32
CA MET A 150 -3.24 9.07 3.29
C MET A 150 -2.63 9.30 1.90
N PHE A 151 -3.35 10.01 1.05
CA PHE A 151 -2.94 10.25 -0.33
C PHE A 151 -1.79 11.29 -0.41
N ILE A 152 -0.96 11.13 -1.43
CA ILE A 152 0.15 12.04 -1.70
C ILE A 152 -0.34 13.13 -2.66
N GLY A 153 -0.31 14.39 -2.22
CA GLY A 153 -0.58 15.55 -3.08
C GLY A 153 -2.01 15.68 -3.60
N GLN A 154 -2.95 14.88 -3.10
CA GLN A 154 -4.34 14.95 -3.53
C GLN A 154 -5.27 15.05 -2.33
N THR A 155 -6.37 15.77 -2.53
CA THR A 155 -7.48 15.88 -1.55
C THR A 155 -8.74 15.30 -2.17
N ILE A 156 -9.41 14.42 -1.44
CA ILE A 156 -10.66 13.82 -1.88
C ILE A 156 -11.78 14.24 -0.93
#